data_468a6677ed56e637e20cb8a8cf5b02ae
#
_entry.id   468a6677ed56e637e20cb8a8cf5b02ae
#
_cell.length_a   1.000
_cell.length_b   1.000
_cell.length_c   1.000
_cell.angle_alpha   90.00
_cell.angle_beta   90.00
_cell.angle_gamma   90.00
#
_symmetry.space_group_name_H-M   'P 1'
#
loop_
_entity.id
_entity.type
_entity.pdbx_description
1 polymer ?
#
loop_
_entity_poly.entity_id
_entity_poly.type
_entity_poly.pdbx_seq_one_letter_code
_entity_poly.pdbx_strand_id
1 'polypeptide(L)'
;MACIKTIDMYEQVINCEEIDELKEIINKYSPYYLAWRDYINDILLRNSMSYEKLGNMCGFSKNTIKSWVKDNKVPKSREVFIKLGLGLRCNLHEMNYILQRYGKYPKLYSKSLEDAICIYVISHYPKDEKENAYKIYLDMKQKFLEEIKVKNKRKFLTESQNKTVDMENKIITMKDKEEFASFIKSNEVEFMNSYYKLVDYISAFVRTENLGSSYHSLVVGKEMDKGYEKMISNLKNWGEVPNRRRLINLGITLNMSLAEINQMLSYANMEKLCPKDKIECIILFVLANIDVTSPYLEINHAVLVAQYTENREIKQQCNNLLTELIGLKNSDEIREDVEFYVKNALESLDIDEEEIFTHNN
;
A
#
# COMPACT_ATOMS: atom_id res chain seq x y z
N MET A 1 -21.60 11.72 -20.21
CA MET A 1 -20.65 12.39 -19.34
C MET A 1 -19.26 12.24 -19.93
N ALA A 2 -18.54 13.32 -20.15
CA ALA A 2 -17.17 13.26 -20.66
C ALA A 2 -16.29 12.55 -19.64
N CYS A 3 -15.59 11.49 -20.03
CA CYS A 3 -14.63 10.79 -19.19
C CYS A 3 -13.39 11.69 -19.04
N ILE A 4 -13.27 12.37 -17.90
CA ILE A 4 -12.08 13.19 -17.61
C ILE A 4 -10.91 12.24 -17.40
N LYS A 5 -9.86 12.41 -18.20
CA LYS A 5 -8.66 11.62 -18.07
C LYS A 5 -7.92 12.00 -16.79
N THR A 6 -7.42 11.00 -16.08
CA THR A 6 -6.63 11.23 -14.84
C THR A 6 -5.37 12.06 -15.11
N ILE A 7 -4.82 11.93 -16.33
CA ILE A 7 -3.62 12.68 -16.73
C ILE A 7 -3.89 14.17 -16.84
N ASP A 8 -5.05 14.56 -17.41
CA ASP A 8 -5.40 15.98 -17.58
C ASP A 8 -5.59 16.66 -16.23
N MET A 9 -6.14 15.93 -15.26
CA MET A 9 -6.29 16.42 -13.88
C MET A 9 -4.93 16.48 -13.14
N TYR A 10 -4.08 15.49 -13.37
CA TYR A 10 -2.73 15.47 -12.80
C TYR A 10 -1.92 16.68 -13.26
N GLU A 11 -1.93 16.98 -14.56
CA GLU A 11 -1.22 18.13 -15.13
C GLU A 11 -1.76 19.47 -14.59
N GLN A 12 -3.08 19.60 -14.40
CA GLN A 12 -3.66 20.80 -13.78
C GLN A 12 -3.18 20.99 -12.34
N VAL A 13 -3.09 19.91 -11.55
CA VAL A 13 -2.66 20.01 -10.15
C VAL A 13 -1.17 20.30 -10.00
N ILE A 14 -0.30 19.67 -10.79
CA ILE A 14 1.15 19.91 -10.68
C ILE A 14 1.60 21.28 -11.19
N ASN A 15 0.80 21.91 -12.09
CA ASN A 15 1.08 23.26 -12.60
C ASN A 15 0.29 24.35 -11.85
N CYS A 16 -0.46 23.99 -10.82
CA CYS A 16 -1.19 24.90 -9.98
C CYS A 16 -0.21 25.52 -8.95
N GLU A 17 -0.15 26.85 -8.85
CA GLU A 17 0.76 27.54 -7.94
C GLU A 17 0.03 28.05 -6.68
N GLU A 18 -1.29 28.34 -6.80
CA GLU A 18 -2.05 28.97 -5.73
C GLU A 18 -3.10 28.02 -5.11
N ILE A 19 -3.28 28.13 -3.79
CA ILE A 19 -4.23 27.26 -3.05
C ILE A 19 -5.70 27.49 -3.47
N ASP A 20 -6.05 28.72 -3.88
CA ASP A 20 -7.40 29.03 -4.33
C ASP A 20 -7.70 28.37 -5.68
N GLU A 21 -6.73 28.29 -6.58
CA GLU A 21 -6.83 27.57 -7.85
C GLU A 21 -6.99 26.05 -7.58
N LEU A 22 -6.23 25.50 -6.65
CA LEU A 22 -6.39 24.12 -6.22
C LEU A 22 -7.82 23.84 -5.69
N LYS A 23 -8.40 24.79 -4.94
CA LYS A 23 -9.77 24.71 -4.42
C LYS A 23 -10.79 24.62 -5.56
N GLU A 24 -10.61 25.40 -6.61
CA GLU A 24 -11.44 25.34 -7.82
C GLU A 24 -11.33 23.99 -8.54
N ILE A 25 -10.08 23.47 -8.68
CA ILE A 25 -9.83 22.16 -9.26
C ILE A 25 -10.54 21.06 -8.45
N ILE A 26 -10.40 21.06 -7.12
CA ILE A 26 -11.05 20.09 -6.23
C ILE A 26 -12.58 20.16 -6.37
N ASN A 27 -13.15 21.35 -6.35
CA ASN A 27 -14.61 21.55 -6.48
C ASN A 27 -15.11 21.08 -7.84
N LYS A 28 -14.42 21.39 -8.92
CA LYS A 28 -14.74 20.94 -10.29
C LYS A 28 -14.77 19.41 -10.40
N TYR A 29 -13.90 18.72 -9.69
CA TYR A 29 -13.78 17.26 -9.77
C TYR A 29 -14.46 16.50 -8.64
N SER A 30 -14.95 17.16 -7.60
CA SER A 30 -15.64 16.53 -6.47
C SER A 30 -16.78 15.57 -6.83
N PRO A 31 -17.59 15.79 -7.88
CA PRO A 31 -18.64 14.84 -8.29
C PRO A 31 -18.11 13.49 -8.78
N TYR A 32 -16.81 13.39 -9.06
CA TYR A 32 -16.17 12.16 -9.55
C TYR A 32 -15.49 11.35 -8.43
N TYR A 33 -15.50 11.85 -7.19
CA TYR A 33 -15.01 11.11 -6.03
C TYR A 33 -16.05 10.09 -5.60
N LEU A 34 -15.68 8.80 -5.70
CA LEU A 34 -16.59 7.70 -5.35
C LEU A 34 -16.56 7.44 -3.83
N ALA A 35 -17.76 7.41 -3.23
CA ALA A 35 -17.91 7.08 -1.82
C ALA A 35 -18.09 5.59 -1.59
N TRP A 36 -17.52 5.06 -0.51
CA TRP A 36 -17.71 3.67 -0.06
C TRP A 36 -19.19 3.32 0.14
N ARG A 37 -19.93 4.23 0.75
CA ARG A 37 -21.39 4.12 0.95
C ARG A 37 -22.14 3.82 -0.34
N ASP A 38 -21.78 4.49 -1.42
CA ASP A 38 -22.49 4.34 -2.70
C ASP A 38 -22.23 2.98 -3.32
N TYR A 39 -20.99 2.46 -3.16
CA TYR A 39 -20.64 1.11 -3.58
C TYR A 39 -21.45 0.03 -2.84
N ILE A 40 -21.54 0.14 -1.51
CA ILE A 40 -22.34 -0.82 -0.71
C ILE A 40 -23.83 -0.71 -1.03
N ASN A 41 -24.35 0.51 -1.21
CA ASN A 41 -25.74 0.71 -1.63
C ASN A 41 -26.03 0.07 -2.99
N ASP A 42 -25.12 0.21 -3.95
CA ASP A 42 -25.26 -0.40 -5.27
C ASP A 42 -25.30 -1.93 -5.19
N ILE A 43 -24.45 -2.55 -4.36
CA ILE A 43 -24.51 -4.00 -4.10
C ILE A 43 -25.86 -4.41 -3.53
N LEU A 44 -26.37 -3.69 -2.53
CA LEU A 44 -27.65 -3.97 -1.90
C LEU A 44 -28.83 -3.88 -2.90
N LEU A 45 -28.82 -2.82 -3.71
CA LEU A 45 -29.86 -2.56 -4.71
C LEU A 45 -29.82 -3.60 -5.84
N ARG A 46 -28.67 -3.83 -6.48
CA ARG A 46 -28.54 -4.78 -7.60
C ARG A 46 -28.91 -6.21 -7.21
N ASN A 47 -28.63 -6.60 -5.96
CA ASN A 47 -28.93 -7.95 -5.49
C ASN A 47 -30.21 -8.04 -4.67
N SER A 48 -30.99 -6.97 -4.54
CA SER A 48 -32.20 -6.90 -3.70
C SER A 48 -31.94 -7.44 -2.28
N MET A 49 -30.83 -7.01 -1.66
CA MET A 49 -30.39 -7.50 -0.36
C MET A 49 -30.67 -6.51 0.77
N SER A 50 -31.03 -7.06 1.94
CA SER A 50 -31.01 -6.31 3.20
C SER A 50 -29.61 -6.24 3.79
N TYR A 51 -29.38 -5.31 4.73
CA TYR A 51 -28.11 -5.23 5.51
C TYR A 51 -27.79 -6.56 6.21
N GLU A 52 -28.81 -7.22 6.72
CA GLU A 52 -28.68 -8.51 7.42
C GLU A 52 -28.29 -9.64 6.45
N LYS A 53 -28.91 -9.71 5.28
CA LYS A 53 -28.59 -10.71 4.25
C LYS A 53 -27.15 -10.56 3.76
N LEU A 54 -26.71 -9.32 3.45
CA LEU A 54 -25.33 -9.06 3.06
C LEU A 54 -24.36 -9.38 4.19
N GLY A 55 -24.70 -8.98 5.43
CA GLY A 55 -23.89 -9.30 6.60
C GLY A 55 -23.69 -10.79 6.78
N ASN A 56 -24.77 -11.58 6.77
CA ASN A 56 -24.73 -13.04 6.93
C ASN A 56 -23.91 -13.71 5.82
N MET A 57 -24.07 -13.27 4.57
CA MET A 57 -23.35 -13.82 3.43
C MET A 57 -21.83 -13.59 3.53
N CYS A 58 -21.41 -12.41 4.01
CA CYS A 58 -19.99 -12.06 4.11
C CYS A 58 -19.42 -12.25 5.53
N GLY A 59 -20.21 -12.73 6.49
CA GLY A 59 -19.79 -12.93 7.87
C GLY A 59 -19.59 -11.63 8.67
N PHE A 60 -20.38 -10.59 8.38
CA PHE A 60 -20.43 -9.32 9.12
C PHE A 60 -21.73 -9.15 9.89
N SER A 61 -21.70 -8.34 10.94
CA SER A 61 -22.95 -7.96 11.63
C SER A 61 -23.78 -6.99 10.78
N LYS A 62 -25.10 -7.03 10.97
CA LYS A 62 -26.01 -6.04 10.36
C LYS A 62 -25.59 -4.60 10.67
N ASN A 63 -25.11 -4.36 11.92
CA ASN A 63 -24.68 -3.03 12.34
C ASN A 63 -23.41 -2.58 11.61
N THR A 64 -22.49 -3.49 11.29
CA THR A 64 -21.30 -3.21 10.48
C THR A 64 -21.71 -2.71 9.10
N ILE A 65 -22.59 -3.44 8.41
CA ILE A 65 -23.09 -3.02 7.08
C ILE A 65 -23.84 -1.68 7.17
N LYS A 66 -24.67 -1.50 8.20
CA LYS A 66 -25.39 -0.25 8.43
C LYS A 66 -24.44 0.94 8.63
N SER A 67 -23.34 0.79 9.36
CA SER A 67 -22.36 1.86 9.57
C SER A 67 -21.62 2.22 8.27
N TRP A 68 -21.34 1.25 7.41
CA TRP A 68 -20.75 1.51 6.08
C TRP A 68 -21.64 2.40 5.21
N VAL A 69 -22.97 2.19 5.28
CA VAL A 69 -23.93 2.91 4.46
C VAL A 69 -24.33 4.24 5.10
N LYS A 70 -24.67 4.27 6.38
CA LYS A 70 -25.20 5.47 7.04
C LYS A 70 -24.12 6.46 7.44
N ASP A 71 -23.03 5.93 8.01
CA ASP A 71 -21.95 6.75 8.58
C ASP A 71 -20.76 6.89 7.61
N ASN A 72 -20.88 6.36 6.37
CA ASN A 72 -19.84 6.28 5.34
C ASN A 72 -18.49 5.74 5.89
N LYS A 73 -18.56 4.82 6.86
CA LYS A 73 -17.40 4.30 7.56
C LYS A 73 -16.66 3.27 6.71
N VAL A 74 -15.55 3.66 6.13
CA VAL A 74 -14.70 2.76 5.33
C VAL A 74 -13.95 1.79 6.24
N PRO A 75 -13.90 0.48 5.92
CA PRO A 75 -13.06 -0.47 6.67
C PRO A 75 -11.58 -0.08 6.65
N LYS A 76 -10.91 -0.24 7.80
CA LYS A 76 -9.48 0.10 7.92
C LYS A 76 -8.53 -1.07 7.60
N SER A 77 -9.01 -2.31 7.60
CA SER A 77 -8.20 -3.52 7.43
C SER A 77 -8.37 -4.11 6.03
N ARG A 78 -7.25 -4.47 5.37
CA ARG A 78 -7.24 -5.19 4.09
C ARG A 78 -8.04 -6.48 4.14
N GLU A 79 -7.96 -7.18 5.26
CA GLU A 79 -8.67 -8.44 5.48
C GLU A 79 -10.19 -8.29 5.40
N VAL A 80 -10.74 -7.16 5.84
CA VAL A 80 -12.19 -6.88 5.73
C VAL A 80 -12.63 -6.79 4.27
N PHE A 81 -11.82 -6.18 3.40
CA PHE A 81 -12.09 -6.11 1.97
C PHE A 81 -11.99 -7.48 1.29
N ILE A 82 -10.98 -8.28 1.65
CA ILE A 82 -10.85 -9.67 1.17
C ILE A 82 -12.04 -10.50 1.62
N LYS A 83 -12.43 -10.40 2.90
CA LYS A 83 -13.60 -11.10 3.46
C LYS A 83 -14.88 -10.70 2.73
N LEU A 84 -15.09 -9.41 2.47
CA LEU A 84 -16.24 -8.92 1.70
C LEU A 84 -16.23 -9.48 0.28
N GLY A 85 -15.11 -9.35 -0.43
CA GLY A 85 -15.00 -9.81 -1.81
C GLY A 85 -15.19 -11.33 -1.96
N LEU A 86 -14.62 -12.13 -1.07
CA LEU A 86 -14.82 -13.59 -1.04
C LEU A 86 -16.27 -13.95 -0.67
N GLY A 87 -16.87 -13.23 0.26
CA GLY A 87 -18.29 -13.41 0.61
C GLY A 87 -19.23 -13.08 -0.54
N LEU A 88 -18.93 -12.00 -1.30
CA LEU A 88 -19.66 -11.61 -2.51
C LEU A 88 -19.35 -12.49 -3.72
N ARG A 89 -18.40 -13.41 -3.61
CA ARG A 89 -17.92 -14.22 -4.73
C ARG A 89 -17.41 -13.36 -5.90
N CYS A 90 -16.68 -12.31 -5.57
CA CYS A 90 -16.02 -11.45 -6.56
C CYS A 90 -15.02 -12.26 -7.39
N ASN A 91 -14.96 -11.97 -8.68
CA ASN A 91 -13.83 -12.41 -9.51
C ASN A 91 -12.58 -11.59 -9.19
N LEU A 92 -11.44 -11.96 -9.78
CA LEU A 92 -10.16 -11.31 -9.51
C LEU A 92 -10.16 -9.80 -9.82
N HIS A 93 -10.82 -9.39 -10.91
CA HIS A 93 -10.94 -7.98 -11.29
C HIS A 93 -11.77 -7.19 -10.27
N GLU A 94 -12.91 -7.73 -9.86
CA GLU A 94 -13.79 -7.11 -8.86
C GLU A 94 -13.10 -7.01 -7.49
N MET A 95 -12.38 -8.06 -7.07
CA MET A 95 -11.59 -8.05 -5.83
C MET A 95 -10.50 -6.96 -5.88
N ASN A 96 -9.75 -6.88 -6.96
CA ASN A 96 -8.72 -5.87 -7.14
C ASN A 96 -9.32 -4.46 -7.16
N TYR A 97 -10.48 -4.28 -7.79
CA TYR A 97 -11.20 -3.01 -7.80
C TYR A 97 -11.58 -2.56 -6.37
N ILE A 98 -12.13 -3.46 -5.54
CA ILE A 98 -12.49 -3.15 -4.16
C ILE A 98 -11.25 -2.77 -3.35
N LEU A 99 -10.18 -3.55 -3.45
CA LEU A 99 -8.94 -3.32 -2.73
C LEU A 99 -8.31 -1.97 -3.09
N GLN A 100 -8.20 -1.64 -4.37
CA GLN A 100 -7.52 -0.43 -4.81
C GLN A 100 -8.41 0.81 -4.62
N ARG A 101 -9.67 0.72 -5.00
CA ARG A 101 -10.54 1.90 -5.06
C ARG A 101 -11.02 2.37 -3.71
N TYR A 102 -11.47 1.43 -2.89
CA TYR A 102 -12.05 1.75 -1.59
C TYR A 102 -11.12 1.44 -0.42
N GLY A 103 -10.41 0.33 -0.48
CA GLY A 103 -9.49 -0.08 0.57
C GLY A 103 -8.19 0.70 0.59
N LYS A 104 -7.83 1.33 -0.54
CA LYS A 104 -6.52 1.98 -0.71
C LYS A 104 -5.36 1.02 -0.45
N TYR A 105 -5.55 -0.25 -0.81
CA TYR A 105 -4.55 -1.31 -0.80
C TYR A 105 -4.10 -1.64 -2.21
N PRO A 106 -2.93 -2.27 -2.41
CA PRO A 106 -2.55 -2.78 -3.72
C PRO A 106 -3.50 -3.87 -4.17
N LYS A 107 -3.56 -4.09 -5.48
CA LYS A 107 -4.17 -5.30 -6.06
C LYS A 107 -3.52 -6.55 -5.46
N LEU A 108 -4.18 -7.70 -5.59
CA LEU A 108 -3.62 -8.98 -5.22
C LEU A 108 -2.29 -9.20 -5.97
N TYR A 109 -1.27 -9.62 -5.23
CA TYR A 109 0.10 -9.79 -5.70
C TYR A 109 0.53 -11.24 -5.60
N SER A 110 0.64 -11.92 -6.74
CA SER A 110 0.89 -13.37 -6.80
C SER A 110 2.20 -13.83 -6.13
N LYS A 111 3.12 -12.92 -5.80
CA LYS A 111 4.34 -13.19 -5.03
C LYS A 111 4.18 -12.98 -3.52
N SER A 112 3.02 -12.51 -3.06
CA SER A 112 2.64 -12.53 -1.66
C SER A 112 1.87 -13.81 -1.37
N LEU A 113 2.27 -14.56 -0.33
CA LEU A 113 1.63 -15.83 0.00
C LEU A 113 0.13 -15.69 0.24
N GLU A 114 -0.27 -14.69 1.04
CA GLU A 114 -1.68 -14.45 1.34
C GLU A 114 -2.49 -14.12 0.09
N ASP A 115 -1.90 -13.32 -0.81
CA ASP A 115 -2.55 -12.95 -2.05
C ASP A 115 -2.62 -14.11 -3.04
N ALA A 116 -1.56 -14.92 -3.12
CA ALA A 116 -1.56 -16.15 -3.92
C ALA A 116 -2.67 -17.11 -3.49
N ILE A 117 -2.87 -17.29 -2.17
CA ILE A 117 -3.97 -18.08 -1.62
C ILE A 117 -5.33 -17.46 -2.00
N CYS A 118 -5.47 -16.13 -1.89
CA CYS A 118 -6.70 -15.43 -2.27
C CYS A 118 -7.00 -15.59 -3.77
N ILE A 119 -6.01 -15.43 -4.65
CA ILE A 119 -6.13 -15.65 -6.10
C ILE A 119 -6.58 -17.10 -6.39
N TYR A 120 -5.93 -18.07 -5.74
CA TYR A 120 -6.31 -19.47 -5.88
C TYR A 120 -7.76 -19.73 -5.48
N VAL A 121 -8.20 -19.23 -4.31
CA VAL A 121 -9.59 -19.40 -3.82
C VAL A 121 -10.60 -18.75 -4.77
N ILE A 122 -10.33 -17.53 -5.25
CA ILE A 122 -11.20 -16.83 -6.22
C ILE A 122 -11.36 -17.66 -7.50
N SER A 123 -10.28 -18.26 -7.99
CA SER A 123 -10.26 -18.97 -9.27
C SER A 123 -10.88 -20.36 -9.20
N HIS A 124 -10.80 -21.06 -8.05
CA HIS A 124 -11.18 -22.45 -7.91
C HIS A 124 -12.46 -22.70 -7.10
N TYR A 125 -13.00 -21.66 -6.45
CA TYR A 125 -14.25 -21.76 -5.70
C TYR A 125 -15.29 -20.77 -6.22
N PRO A 126 -15.86 -21.03 -7.43
CA PRO A 126 -16.82 -20.16 -8.08
C PRO A 126 -18.16 -20.06 -7.34
N LYS A 127 -19.06 -19.20 -7.82
CA LYS A 127 -20.33 -18.80 -7.17
C LYS A 127 -21.27 -19.93 -6.76
N ASP A 128 -21.18 -21.07 -7.43
CA ASP A 128 -22.14 -22.19 -7.25
C ASP A 128 -21.74 -23.18 -6.15
N GLU A 129 -20.59 -23.02 -5.52
CA GLU A 129 -20.17 -23.90 -4.44
C GLU A 129 -20.77 -23.49 -3.09
N LYS A 130 -21.22 -24.51 -2.32
CA LYS A 130 -21.82 -24.32 -0.99
C LYS A 130 -20.80 -23.92 0.09
N GLU A 131 -19.53 -24.15 -0.15
CA GLU A 131 -18.47 -23.86 0.81
C GLU A 131 -18.20 -22.35 0.96
N ASN A 132 -17.91 -21.93 2.18
CA ASN A 132 -17.57 -20.54 2.47
C ASN A 132 -16.13 -20.23 2.01
N ALA A 133 -15.98 -19.51 0.90
CA ALA A 133 -14.69 -19.17 0.30
C ALA A 133 -13.74 -18.45 1.29
N TYR A 134 -14.26 -17.61 2.16
CA TYR A 134 -13.44 -16.93 3.17
C TYR A 134 -12.91 -17.92 4.22
N LYS A 135 -13.70 -18.93 4.61
CA LYS A 135 -13.23 -20.00 5.52
C LYS A 135 -12.12 -20.80 4.87
N ILE A 136 -12.29 -21.20 3.61
CA ILE A 136 -11.26 -21.92 2.85
C ILE A 136 -9.96 -21.08 2.79
N TYR A 137 -10.08 -19.79 2.51
CA TYR A 137 -8.94 -18.87 2.51
C TYR A 137 -8.22 -18.85 3.86
N LEU A 138 -8.96 -18.76 4.98
CA LEU A 138 -8.37 -18.76 6.32
C LEU A 138 -7.67 -20.07 6.67
N ASP A 139 -8.30 -21.21 6.35
CA ASP A 139 -7.73 -22.53 6.63
C ASP A 139 -6.43 -22.76 5.83
N MET A 140 -6.41 -22.36 4.56
CA MET A 140 -5.21 -22.42 3.72
C MET A 140 -4.13 -21.45 4.21
N LYS A 141 -4.53 -20.22 4.56
CA LYS A 141 -3.61 -19.20 5.10
C LYS A 141 -2.92 -19.71 6.36
N GLN A 142 -3.67 -20.23 7.32
CA GLN A 142 -3.11 -20.78 8.54
C GLN A 142 -2.12 -21.92 8.25
N LYS A 143 -2.52 -22.90 7.45
CA LYS A 143 -1.67 -24.03 7.08
C LYS A 143 -0.33 -23.61 6.47
N PHE A 144 -0.36 -22.80 5.42
CA PHE A 144 0.85 -22.44 4.68
C PHE A 144 1.72 -21.43 5.43
N LEU A 145 1.14 -20.51 6.21
CA LEU A 145 1.92 -19.59 7.05
C LEU A 145 2.69 -20.33 8.14
N GLU A 146 2.09 -21.36 8.77
CA GLU A 146 2.78 -22.17 9.76
C GLU A 146 3.94 -22.94 9.13
N GLU A 147 3.76 -23.52 7.94
CA GLU A 147 4.81 -24.25 7.22
C GLU A 147 6.00 -23.35 6.86
N ILE A 148 5.76 -22.11 6.43
CA ILE A 148 6.82 -21.15 6.06
C ILE A 148 7.49 -20.52 7.29
N LYS A 149 6.74 -20.21 8.36
CA LYS A 149 7.29 -19.62 9.60
C LYS A 149 8.34 -20.49 10.27
N VAL A 150 8.20 -21.79 10.21
CA VAL A 150 9.13 -22.76 10.85
C VAL A 150 10.52 -22.74 10.20
N LYS A 151 10.67 -22.28 8.96
CA LYS A 151 11.91 -22.33 8.20
C LYS A 151 12.71 -21.02 8.17
N ASN A 152 12.38 -20.07 9.01
CA ASN A 152 12.82 -18.68 8.98
C ASN A 152 14.33 -18.42 8.98
N LYS A 153 14.89 -18.11 7.82
CA LYS A 153 15.89 -17.04 7.61
C LYS A 153 15.66 -16.48 6.21
N ARG A 154 15.36 -15.16 6.09
CA ARG A 154 15.37 -14.48 4.79
C ARG A 154 16.63 -14.86 4.03
N LYS A 155 16.49 -15.61 2.95
CA LYS A 155 17.54 -15.80 1.97
C LYS A 155 17.40 -14.64 1.00
N PHE A 156 18.44 -13.83 0.87
CA PHE A 156 18.48 -12.75 -0.10
C PHE A 156 18.34 -13.30 -1.51
N LEU A 157 17.37 -12.79 -2.24
CA LEU A 157 17.25 -12.99 -3.68
C LEU A 157 17.89 -11.79 -4.35
N THR A 158 18.88 -12.03 -5.19
CA THR A 158 19.49 -11.00 -6.03
C THR A 158 18.54 -10.51 -7.11
N GLU A 159 17.69 -11.38 -7.64
CA GLU A 159 16.57 -11.03 -8.54
C GLU A 159 15.51 -12.14 -8.50
N SER A 160 14.24 -11.76 -8.58
CA SER A 160 13.15 -12.70 -8.78
C SER A 160 13.18 -13.23 -10.21
N GLN A 161 13.39 -14.52 -10.38
CA GLN A 161 13.43 -15.18 -11.70
C GLN A 161 12.04 -15.31 -12.34
N ASN A 162 10.97 -15.27 -11.53
CA ASN A 162 9.61 -15.45 -12.02
C ASN A 162 8.93 -14.10 -12.26
N LYS A 163 8.28 -13.93 -13.40
CA LYS A 163 7.43 -12.77 -13.65
C LYS A 163 6.13 -12.89 -12.83
N THR A 164 5.64 -11.78 -12.29
CA THR A 164 4.41 -11.75 -11.49
C THR A 164 3.21 -12.30 -12.27
N VAL A 165 3.10 -11.95 -13.55
CA VAL A 165 2.02 -12.42 -14.45
C VAL A 165 2.08 -13.93 -14.65
N ASP A 166 3.29 -14.50 -14.79
CA ASP A 166 3.45 -15.94 -14.97
C ASP A 166 3.05 -16.73 -13.72
N MET A 167 3.37 -16.20 -12.54
CA MET A 167 2.93 -16.79 -11.27
C MET A 167 1.41 -16.71 -11.11
N GLU A 168 0.80 -15.58 -11.43
CA GLU A 168 -0.64 -15.39 -11.37
C GLU A 168 -1.36 -16.37 -12.31
N ASN A 169 -0.93 -16.46 -13.56
CA ASN A 169 -1.48 -17.40 -14.54
C ASN A 169 -1.34 -18.86 -14.10
N LYS A 170 -0.21 -19.24 -13.52
CA LYS A 170 -0.03 -20.60 -12.97
C LYS A 170 -1.03 -20.87 -11.86
N ILE A 171 -1.21 -19.96 -10.90
CA ILE A 171 -2.16 -20.11 -9.79
C ILE A 171 -3.60 -20.28 -10.32
N ILE A 172 -4.01 -19.50 -11.31
CA ILE A 172 -5.35 -19.53 -11.89
C ILE A 172 -5.62 -20.86 -12.61
N THR A 173 -4.60 -21.47 -13.22
CA THR A 173 -4.73 -22.67 -14.06
C THR A 173 -4.44 -23.99 -13.34
N MET A 174 -4.10 -23.97 -12.06
CA MET A 174 -3.87 -25.19 -11.26
C MET A 174 -5.12 -26.06 -11.18
N LYS A 175 -4.93 -27.36 -11.05
CA LYS A 175 -6.05 -28.32 -11.06
C LYS A 175 -6.65 -28.53 -9.67
N ASP A 176 -5.81 -28.55 -8.64
CA ASP A 176 -6.20 -28.94 -7.29
C ASP A 176 -5.33 -28.31 -6.19
N LYS A 177 -5.69 -28.60 -4.94
CA LYS A 177 -4.97 -28.09 -3.75
C LYS A 177 -3.56 -28.69 -3.62
N GLU A 178 -3.32 -29.89 -4.11
CA GLU A 178 -2.05 -30.59 -4.06
C GLU A 178 -1.04 -29.91 -5.01
N GLU A 179 -1.48 -29.53 -6.21
CA GLU A 179 -0.66 -28.76 -7.16
C GLU A 179 -0.33 -27.36 -6.58
N PHE A 180 -1.30 -26.71 -5.97
CA PHE A 180 -1.07 -25.43 -5.30
C PHE A 180 -0.09 -25.55 -4.12
N ALA A 181 -0.21 -26.59 -3.28
CA ALA A 181 0.72 -26.82 -2.18
C ALA A 181 2.17 -27.07 -2.69
N SER A 182 2.30 -27.82 -3.77
CA SER A 182 3.59 -28.06 -4.42
C SER A 182 4.19 -26.78 -5.00
N PHE A 183 3.35 -25.91 -5.58
CA PHE A 183 3.76 -24.60 -6.08
C PHE A 183 4.23 -23.68 -4.96
N ILE A 184 3.52 -23.60 -3.83
CA ILE A 184 3.95 -22.82 -2.67
C ILE A 184 5.31 -23.27 -2.18
N LYS A 185 5.53 -24.58 -2.06
CA LYS A 185 6.80 -25.14 -1.62
C LYS A 185 7.95 -24.87 -2.59
N SER A 186 7.69 -24.94 -3.89
CA SER A 186 8.71 -24.67 -4.92
C SER A 186 9.07 -23.18 -5.04
N ASN A 187 8.20 -22.28 -4.62
CA ASN A 187 8.38 -20.83 -4.66
C ASN A 187 8.50 -20.19 -3.27
N GLU A 188 8.85 -20.97 -2.26
CA GLU A 188 8.93 -20.50 -0.85
C GLU A 188 9.79 -19.24 -0.71
N VAL A 189 10.94 -19.20 -1.42
CA VAL A 189 11.87 -18.06 -1.38
C VAL A 189 11.24 -16.78 -1.94
N GLU A 190 10.45 -16.89 -3.01
CA GLU A 190 9.71 -15.74 -3.58
C GLU A 190 8.70 -15.19 -2.58
N PHE A 191 7.94 -16.06 -1.94
CA PHE A 191 6.94 -15.67 -0.95
C PHE A 191 7.55 -15.05 0.31
N MET A 192 8.69 -15.56 0.77
CA MET A 192 9.41 -15.02 1.93
C MET A 192 10.00 -13.62 1.67
N ASN A 193 10.21 -13.26 0.43
CA ASN A 193 10.76 -11.96 0.02
C ASN A 193 9.71 -11.03 -0.60
N SER A 194 8.44 -11.26 -0.33
CA SER A 194 7.38 -10.34 -0.73
C SER A 194 7.71 -8.91 -0.30
N TYR A 195 7.55 -7.95 -1.23
CA TYR A 195 7.81 -6.53 -0.98
C TYR A 195 9.23 -6.18 -0.47
N TYR A 196 10.24 -7.02 -0.72
CA TYR A 196 11.60 -6.76 -0.24
C TYR A 196 12.14 -5.39 -0.70
N LYS A 197 11.85 -4.97 -1.93
CA LYS A 197 12.23 -3.63 -2.45
C LYS A 197 11.64 -2.50 -1.63
N LEU A 198 10.38 -2.63 -1.19
CA LEU A 198 9.73 -1.64 -0.34
C LEU A 198 10.40 -1.57 1.04
N VAL A 199 10.69 -2.73 1.64
CA VAL A 199 11.37 -2.81 2.94
C VAL A 199 12.75 -2.16 2.87
N ASP A 200 13.52 -2.47 1.83
CA ASP A 200 14.86 -1.94 1.65
C ASP A 200 14.84 -0.43 1.40
N TYR A 201 13.87 0.04 0.60
CA TYR A 201 13.66 1.45 0.33
C TYR A 201 13.35 2.25 1.60
N ILE A 202 12.37 1.81 2.38
CA ILE A 202 12.04 2.43 3.68
C ILE A 202 13.25 2.38 4.62
N SER A 203 13.96 1.26 4.68
CA SER A 203 15.14 1.11 5.52
C SER A 203 16.27 2.05 5.13
N ALA A 204 16.43 2.34 3.83
CA ALA A 204 17.40 3.32 3.34
C ALA A 204 17.09 4.73 3.88
N PHE A 205 15.84 5.18 3.79
CA PHE A 205 15.43 6.47 4.34
C PHE A 205 15.60 6.56 5.86
N VAL A 206 15.22 5.51 6.59
CA VAL A 206 15.43 5.46 8.06
C VAL A 206 16.90 5.66 8.43
N ARG A 207 17.81 5.05 7.68
CA ARG A 207 19.27 5.21 7.91
C ARG A 207 19.75 6.62 7.61
N THR A 208 19.22 7.25 6.56
CA THR A 208 19.63 8.61 6.17
C THR A 208 19.12 9.70 7.11
N GLU A 209 18.07 9.41 7.90
CA GLU A 209 17.56 10.34 8.90
C GLU A 209 18.41 10.38 10.20
N ASN A 210 19.54 9.68 10.27
CA ASN A 210 20.39 9.56 11.47
C ASN A 210 19.66 9.09 12.73
N LEU A 211 18.48 8.47 12.57
CA LEU A 211 17.66 8.00 13.69
C LEU A 211 18.06 6.61 14.19
N GLY A 212 19.26 6.18 13.84
CA GLY A 212 19.74 4.83 14.14
C GLY A 212 19.20 3.77 13.18
N SER A 213 19.56 2.52 13.40
CA SER A 213 19.14 1.40 12.54
C SER A 213 17.80 0.79 12.94
N SER A 214 17.13 1.30 13.96
CA SER A 214 15.88 0.74 14.47
C SER A 214 14.66 1.58 14.05
N TYR A 215 13.59 0.90 13.69
CA TYR A 215 12.31 1.55 13.42
C TYR A 215 11.69 2.21 14.65
N HIS A 216 12.06 1.73 15.85
CA HIS A 216 11.69 2.37 17.10
C HIS A 216 12.26 3.79 17.21
N SER A 217 13.53 3.96 16.87
CA SER A 217 14.19 5.28 16.86
C SER A 217 13.53 6.24 15.88
N LEU A 218 13.08 5.75 14.70
CA LEU A 218 12.32 6.54 13.75
C LEU A 218 11.00 7.03 14.36
N VAL A 219 10.21 6.12 14.92
CA VAL A 219 8.89 6.43 15.49
C VAL A 219 9.01 7.43 16.64
N VAL A 220 10.00 7.26 17.52
CA VAL A 220 10.24 8.18 18.65
C VAL A 220 10.79 9.53 18.15
N GLY A 221 11.79 9.52 17.26
CA GLY A 221 12.45 10.73 16.79
C GLY A 221 11.58 11.62 15.90
N LYS A 222 10.56 11.06 15.24
CA LYS A 222 9.59 11.79 14.41
C LYS A 222 8.20 11.89 15.07
N GLU A 223 8.09 11.57 16.35
CA GLU A 223 6.83 11.62 17.12
C GLU A 223 5.66 10.87 16.46
N MET A 224 5.97 9.82 15.70
CA MET A 224 4.96 9.03 14.98
C MET A 224 4.16 8.13 15.92
N ASP A 225 2.95 7.75 15.49
CA ASP A 225 2.17 6.72 16.18
C ASP A 225 2.95 5.39 16.26
N LYS A 226 2.94 4.75 17.43
CA LYS A 226 3.54 3.43 17.69
C LYS A 226 3.08 2.35 16.72
N GLY A 227 1.91 2.51 16.10
CA GLY A 227 1.40 1.64 15.05
C GLY A 227 2.32 1.57 13.82
N TYR A 228 3.17 2.57 13.57
CA TYR A 228 4.15 2.55 12.47
C TYR A 228 5.27 1.55 12.69
N GLU A 229 5.76 1.38 13.91
CA GLU A 229 6.76 0.36 14.23
C GLU A 229 6.22 -1.04 13.91
N LYS A 230 4.99 -1.33 14.36
CA LYS A 230 4.31 -2.59 14.05
C LYS A 230 4.06 -2.75 12.55
N MET A 231 3.65 -1.70 11.87
CA MET A 231 3.42 -1.69 10.42
C MET A 231 4.67 -2.09 9.65
N ILE A 232 5.81 -1.45 9.94
CA ILE A 232 7.09 -1.72 9.27
C ILE A 232 7.59 -3.13 9.65
N SER A 233 7.43 -3.54 10.92
CA SER A 233 7.78 -4.88 11.38
C SER A 233 6.94 -5.96 10.65
N ASN A 234 5.65 -5.76 10.50
CA ASN A 234 4.78 -6.68 9.78
C ASN A 234 5.14 -6.75 8.30
N LEU A 235 5.39 -5.62 7.65
CA LEU A 235 5.86 -5.59 6.27
C LEU A 235 7.19 -6.37 6.13
N LYS A 236 8.15 -6.12 7.02
CA LYS A 236 9.47 -6.77 6.99
C LYS A 236 9.39 -8.27 7.23
N ASN A 237 8.61 -8.70 8.21
CA ASN A 237 8.63 -10.08 8.68
C ASN A 237 7.59 -10.97 7.97
N TRP A 238 6.48 -10.39 7.52
CA TRP A 238 5.34 -11.13 6.99
C TRP A 238 4.91 -10.71 5.59
N GLY A 239 5.52 -9.66 5.02
CA GLY A 239 5.12 -9.11 3.73
C GLY A 239 3.71 -8.49 3.75
N GLU A 240 3.21 -8.12 4.93
CA GLU A 240 1.94 -7.41 5.06
C GLU A 240 2.11 -5.99 4.54
N VAL A 241 1.58 -5.71 3.34
CA VAL A 241 1.67 -4.39 2.75
C VAL A 241 0.75 -3.41 3.50
N PRO A 242 1.29 -2.23 3.89
CA PRO A 242 0.49 -1.22 4.58
C PRO A 242 -0.63 -0.64 3.72
N ASN A 243 -1.60 0.00 4.36
CA ASN A 243 -2.55 0.85 3.67
C ASN A 243 -1.83 2.00 2.97
N ARG A 244 -2.31 2.41 1.80
CA ARG A 244 -1.75 3.46 0.97
C ARG A 244 -1.58 4.79 1.74
N ARG A 245 -2.57 5.21 2.52
CA ARG A 245 -2.47 6.44 3.32
C ARG A 245 -1.34 6.39 4.33
N ARG A 246 -1.14 5.25 4.98
CA ARG A 246 -0.01 5.06 5.92
C ARG A 246 1.35 5.14 5.24
N LEU A 247 1.47 4.62 4.02
CA LEU A 247 2.72 4.75 3.25
C LEU A 247 2.96 6.20 2.84
N ILE A 248 1.94 6.88 2.36
CA ILE A 248 2.04 8.30 1.98
C ILE A 248 2.42 9.14 3.19
N ASN A 249 1.76 8.94 4.33
CA ASN A 249 2.11 9.64 5.57
C ASN A 249 3.55 9.36 6.00
N LEU A 250 4.00 8.09 5.96
CA LEU A 250 5.40 7.77 6.22
C LEU A 250 6.34 8.53 5.29
N GLY A 251 6.01 8.64 4.00
CA GLY A 251 6.79 9.41 3.05
C GLY A 251 6.85 10.91 3.36
N ILE A 252 5.72 11.49 3.77
CA ILE A 252 5.63 12.89 4.20
C ILE A 252 6.52 13.13 5.43
N THR A 253 6.36 12.31 6.47
CA THR A 253 7.16 12.42 7.71
C THR A 253 8.66 12.21 7.48
N LEU A 254 9.04 11.43 6.47
CA LEU A 254 10.43 11.25 6.04
C LEU A 254 10.91 12.32 5.04
N ASN A 255 10.14 13.37 4.82
CA ASN A 255 10.44 14.44 3.86
C ASN A 255 10.80 13.91 2.46
N MET A 256 10.06 12.91 1.98
CA MET A 256 10.23 12.38 0.64
C MET A 256 9.67 13.33 -0.41
N SER A 257 10.39 13.51 -1.51
CA SER A 257 9.91 14.22 -2.69
C SER A 257 8.75 13.48 -3.38
N LEU A 258 8.08 14.16 -4.31
CA LEU A 258 7.03 13.56 -5.15
C LEU A 258 7.53 12.30 -5.88
N ALA A 259 8.73 12.34 -6.43
CA ALA A 259 9.33 11.21 -7.13
C ALA A 259 9.57 10.03 -6.17
N GLU A 260 10.04 10.30 -4.96
CA GLU A 260 10.35 9.30 -3.95
C GLU A 260 9.09 8.66 -3.36
N ILE A 261 8.05 9.43 -3.07
CA ILE A 261 6.76 8.87 -2.63
C ILE A 261 6.17 7.98 -3.74
N ASN A 262 6.19 8.43 -5.00
CA ASN A 262 5.72 7.63 -6.12
C ASN A 262 6.54 6.35 -6.34
N GLN A 263 7.86 6.41 -6.09
CA GLN A 263 8.73 5.24 -6.14
C GLN A 263 8.40 4.25 -5.01
N MET A 264 8.20 4.73 -3.78
CA MET A 264 7.78 3.91 -2.64
C MET A 264 6.45 3.22 -2.91
N LEU A 265 5.47 3.95 -3.45
CA LEU A 265 4.17 3.39 -3.83
C LEU A 265 4.32 2.32 -4.93
N SER A 266 5.20 2.54 -5.91
CA SER A 266 5.51 1.54 -6.95
C SER A 266 6.07 0.24 -6.35
N TYR A 267 6.99 0.33 -5.38
CA TYR A 267 7.51 -0.84 -4.67
C TYR A 267 6.46 -1.56 -3.81
N ALA A 268 5.43 -0.81 -3.36
CA ALA A 268 4.24 -1.37 -2.71
C ALA A 268 3.22 -1.97 -3.70
N ASN A 269 3.54 -2.00 -5.00
CA ASN A 269 2.63 -2.41 -6.08
C ASN A 269 1.35 -1.56 -6.14
N MET A 270 1.49 -0.27 -5.85
CA MET A 270 0.44 0.74 -5.89
C MET A 270 0.69 1.75 -7.02
N GLU A 271 -0.38 2.34 -7.51
CA GLU A 271 -0.31 3.43 -8.48
C GLU A 271 0.33 4.69 -7.86
N LYS A 272 0.85 5.59 -8.71
CA LYS A 272 1.33 6.92 -8.31
C LYS A 272 0.22 7.70 -7.58
N LEU A 273 0.58 8.81 -6.92
CA LEU A 273 -0.39 9.73 -6.33
C LEU A 273 -1.48 10.10 -7.34
N CYS A 274 -2.73 10.00 -6.91
CA CYS A 274 -3.89 10.11 -7.79
C CYS A 274 -4.67 11.41 -7.52
N PRO A 275 -4.74 12.34 -8.46
CA PRO A 275 -5.45 13.59 -8.29
C PRO A 275 -6.98 13.42 -8.10
N LYS A 276 -7.53 12.24 -8.44
CA LYS A 276 -8.95 11.90 -8.19
C LYS A 276 -9.25 11.49 -6.74
N ASP A 277 -8.26 11.45 -5.87
CA ASP A 277 -8.45 11.38 -4.43
C ASP A 277 -8.19 12.78 -3.86
N LYS A 278 -9.15 13.34 -3.14
CA LYS A 278 -9.08 14.72 -2.64
C LYS A 278 -7.80 14.98 -1.82
N ILE A 279 -7.46 14.04 -0.95
CA ILE A 279 -6.29 14.15 -0.08
C ILE A 279 -4.99 14.01 -0.88
N GLU A 280 -4.92 13.03 -1.78
CA GLU A 280 -3.74 12.86 -2.64
C GLU A 280 -3.56 14.02 -3.62
N CYS A 281 -4.64 14.68 -4.04
CA CYS A 281 -4.63 15.90 -4.84
C CYS A 281 -3.90 17.04 -4.11
N ILE A 282 -4.20 17.22 -2.81
CA ILE A 282 -3.54 18.24 -1.98
C ILE A 282 -2.07 17.91 -1.77
N ILE A 283 -1.76 16.66 -1.46
CA ILE A 283 -0.37 16.21 -1.29
C ILE A 283 0.42 16.40 -2.58
N LEU A 284 -0.19 16.07 -3.72
CA LEU A 284 0.41 16.25 -5.04
C LEU A 284 0.74 17.74 -5.31
N PHE A 285 -0.21 18.64 -5.02
CA PHE A 285 -0.01 20.08 -5.13
C PHE A 285 1.17 20.55 -4.26
N VAL A 286 1.18 20.18 -2.98
CA VAL A 286 2.26 20.58 -2.05
C VAL A 286 3.61 20.07 -2.56
N LEU A 287 3.71 18.78 -2.88
CA LEU A 287 4.97 18.19 -3.34
C LEU A 287 5.45 18.70 -4.72
N ALA A 288 4.55 19.26 -5.53
CA ALA A 288 4.92 19.88 -6.79
C ALA A 288 5.48 21.30 -6.61
N ASN A 289 5.08 22.01 -5.53
CA ASN A 289 5.45 23.38 -5.24
C ASN A 289 6.58 23.54 -4.22
N ILE A 290 6.99 22.44 -3.57
CA ILE A 290 8.11 22.43 -2.64
C ILE A 290 9.35 21.93 -3.39
N ASP A 291 10.45 22.69 -3.34
CA ASP A 291 11.74 22.25 -3.88
C ASP A 291 12.41 21.26 -2.90
N VAL A 292 11.94 20.01 -2.94
CA VAL A 292 12.59 18.92 -2.22
C VAL A 292 13.68 18.33 -3.11
N THR A 293 14.80 19.03 -3.21
CA THR A 293 16.00 18.46 -3.82
C THR A 293 16.53 17.34 -2.92
N SER A 294 16.46 16.11 -3.39
CA SER A 294 16.86 15.00 -2.58
C SER A 294 17.92 14.13 -3.24
N PRO A 295 19.07 13.94 -2.59
CA PRO A 295 20.03 12.92 -2.97
C PRO A 295 19.56 11.50 -2.68
N TYR A 296 18.34 11.29 -2.16
CA TYR A 296 17.86 9.99 -1.69
C TYR A 296 17.75 8.91 -2.77
N LEU A 297 17.47 9.27 -4.01
CA LEU A 297 17.44 8.27 -5.09
C LEU A 297 18.81 7.61 -5.29
N GLU A 298 19.90 8.39 -5.18
CA GLU A 298 21.27 7.89 -5.26
C GLU A 298 21.65 7.13 -3.99
N ILE A 299 21.29 7.64 -2.81
CA ILE A 299 21.49 6.97 -1.51
C ILE A 299 20.80 5.61 -1.52
N ASN A 300 19.57 5.54 -1.99
CA ASN A 300 18.80 4.30 -2.04
C ASN A 300 19.49 3.25 -2.92
N HIS A 301 19.97 3.64 -4.10
CA HIS A 301 20.70 2.72 -4.97
C HIS A 301 21.99 2.22 -4.31
N ALA A 302 22.78 3.10 -3.73
CA ALA A 302 24.00 2.73 -3.01
C ALA A 302 23.73 1.76 -1.84
N VAL A 303 22.67 1.99 -1.07
CA VAL A 303 22.27 1.11 0.05
C VAL A 303 21.84 -0.26 -0.45
N LEU A 304 21.04 -0.31 -1.53
CA LEU A 304 20.61 -1.58 -2.12
C LEU A 304 21.81 -2.40 -2.62
N VAL A 305 22.71 -1.78 -3.35
CA VAL A 305 23.91 -2.46 -3.85
C VAL A 305 24.79 -2.93 -2.69
N ALA A 306 25.00 -2.11 -1.65
CA ALA A 306 25.81 -2.47 -0.49
C ALA A 306 25.23 -3.64 0.33
N GLN A 307 23.90 -3.79 0.34
CA GLN A 307 23.26 -4.90 1.06
C GLN A 307 23.44 -6.26 0.36
N TYR A 308 23.44 -6.27 -0.98
CA TYR A 308 23.38 -7.51 -1.76
C TYR A 308 24.71 -7.93 -2.37
N THR A 309 25.74 -7.08 -2.32
CA THR A 309 27.04 -7.44 -2.85
C THR A 309 27.90 -8.20 -1.85
N GLU A 310 28.46 -9.32 -2.27
CA GLU A 310 29.51 -10.03 -1.52
C GLU A 310 30.91 -9.45 -1.80
N ASN A 311 31.04 -8.60 -2.84
CA ASN A 311 32.28 -7.94 -3.18
C ASN A 311 32.59 -6.83 -2.16
N ARG A 312 33.69 -7.01 -1.40
CA ARG A 312 34.11 -6.07 -0.34
C ARG A 312 34.45 -4.68 -0.87
N GLU A 313 35.05 -4.60 -2.05
CA GLU A 313 35.42 -3.29 -2.66
C GLU A 313 34.19 -2.49 -3.05
N ILE A 314 33.23 -3.14 -3.74
CA ILE A 314 31.96 -2.50 -4.11
C ILE A 314 31.18 -2.07 -2.86
N LYS A 315 31.14 -2.94 -1.83
CA LYS A 315 30.49 -2.62 -0.55
C LYS A 315 31.12 -1.40 0.11
N GLN A 316 32.46 -1.32 0.11
CA GLN A 316 33.18 -0.17 0.66
C GLN A 316 32.92 1.11 -0.12
N GLN A 317 32.93 1.05 -1.46
CA GLN A 317 32.61 2.17 -2.33
C GLN A 317 31.19 2.70 -2.11
N CYS A 318 30.20 1.79 -2.01
CA CYS A 318 28.82 2.17 -1.72
C CYS A 318 28.67 2.79 -0.32
N ASN A 319 29.37 2.26 0.69
CA ASN A 319 29.36 2.84 2.04
C ASN A 319 30.02 4.24 2.07
N ASN A 320 31.09 4.45 1.33
CA ASN A 320 31.75 5.75 1.21
C ASN A 320 30.81 6.77 0.54
N LEU A 321 30.20 6.39 -0.59
CA LEU A 321 29.19 7.20 -1.29
C LEU A 321 28.01 7.53 -0.37
N LEU A 322 27.52 6.56 0.37
CA LEU A 322 26.42 6.76 1.33
C LEU A 322 26.81 7.77 2.42
N THR A 323 28.05 7.71 2.95
CA THR A 323 28.55 8.65 3.94
C THR A 323 28.65 10.06 3.39
N GLU A 324 29.13 10.19 2.15
CA GLU A 324 29.23 11.47 1.46
C GLU A 324 27.85 12.09 1.20
N LEU A 325 26.90 11.32 0.68
CA LEU A 325 25.54 11.76 0.41
C LEU A 325 24.78 12.13 1.71
N ILE A 326 25.00 11.42 2.82
CA ILE A 326 24.47 11.79 4.14
C ILE A 326 25.11 13.11 4.61
N GLY A 327 26.40 13.30 4.40
CA GLY A 327 27.09 14.56 4.70
C GLY A 327 26.50 15.74 3.94
N LEU A 328 26.26 15.60 2.64
CA LEU A 328 25.61 16.61 1.80
C LEU A 328 24.19 16.92 2.29
N LYS A 329 23.41 15.91 2.64
CA LYS A 329 22.08 16.08 3.22
C LYS A 329 22.09 16.94 4.50
N ASN A 330 23.06 16.69 5.38
CA ASN A 330 23.16 17.40 6.66
C ASN A 330 23.71 18.82 6.53
N SER A 331 24.33 19.17 5.38
CA SER A 331 24.84 20.52 5.09
C SER A 331 23.79 21.46 4.50
N ASP A 332 22.70 20.94 3.94
CA ASP A 332 21.61 21.76 3.44
C ASP A 332 20.78 22.29 4.62
N GLU A 333 21.03 23.55 4.96
CA GLU A 333 20.55 24.20 6.19
C GLU A 333 19.03 24.35 6.29
N ILE A 334 18.27 24.15 5.21
CA ILE A 334 16.81 24.33 5.26
C ILE A 334 16.17 23.29 4.31
N ARG A 335 15.89 22.11 4.84
CA ARG A 335 14.92 21.22 4.21
C ARG A 335 13.54 21.71 4.59
N GLU A 336 12.77 22.08 3.57
CA GLU A 336 11.37 22.39 3.77
C GLU A 336 10.67 21.17 4.40
N ASP A 337 9.97 21.40 5.50
CA ASP A 337 9.22 20.35 6.20
C ASP A 337 7.93 20.06 5.43
N VAL A 338 7.94 18.97 4.66
CA VAL A 338 6.80 18.54 3.84
C VAL A 338 5.53 18.39 4.69
N GLU A 339 5.66 17.90 5.92
CA GLU A 339 4.53 17.74 6.83
C GLU A 339 3.89 19.07 7.19
N PHE A 340 4.69 20.09 7.46
CA PHE A 340 4.23 21.45 7.76
C PHE A 340 3.42 22.04 6.58
N TYR A 341 3.93 21.92 5.36
CA TYR A 341 3.24 22.45 4.18
C TYR A 341 1.94 21.68 3.87
N VAL A 342 1.93 20.36 4.06
CA VAL A 342 0.72 19.56 3.88
C VAL A 342 -0.34 19.95 4.92
N LYS A 343 0.02 20.14 6.19
CA LYS A 343 -0.91 20.60 7.24
C LYS A 343 -1.50 21.97 6.93
N ASN A 344 -0.67 22.93 6.53
CA ASN A 344 -1.12 24.27 6.14
C ASN A 344 -2.10 24.24 4.95
N ALA A 345 -1.83 23.41 3.94
CA ALA A 345 -2.72 23.27 2.80
C ALA A 345 -4.07 22.63 3.19
N LEU A 346 -4.06 21.64 4.09
CA LEU A 346 -5.30 21.05 4.63
C LEU A 346 -6.12 22.06 5.41
N GLU A 347 -5.49 22.82 6.31
CA GLU A 347 -6.14 23.86 7.09
C GLU A 347 -6.76 24.93 6.18
N SER A 348 -6.03 25.40 5.16
CA SER A 348 -6.51 26.38 4.17
C SER A 348 -7.72 25.89 3.36
N LEU A 349 -7.94 24.59 3.28
CA LEU A 349 -9.04 23.95 2.57
C LEU A 349 -10.16 23.42 3.50
N ASP A 350 -10.14 23.80 4.81
CA ASP A 350 -11.06 23.31 5.83
C ASP A 350 -11.14 21.76 5.88
N ILE A 351 -9.99 21.10 5.80
CA ILE A 351 -9.88 19.64 5.86
C ILE A 351 -9.14 19.26 7.13
N ASP A 352 -9.75 18.34 7.89
CA ASP A 352 -9.16 17.83 9.11
C ASP A 352 -7.84 17.08 8.80
N GLU A 353 -6.76 17.43 9.50
CA GLU A 353 -5.47 16.78 9.38
C GLU A 353 -5.52 15.28 9.74
N GLU A 354 -6.47 14.85 10.58
CA GLU A 354 -6.72 13.46 10.90
C GLU A 354 -7.06 12.60 9.67
N GLU A 355 -7.48 13.21 8.57
CA GLU A 355 -7.69 12.50 7.30
C GLU A 355 -6.40 11.88 6.74
N ILE A 356 -5.23 12.48 7.04
CA ILE A 356 -3.91 11.96 6.63
C ILE A 356 -3.14 11.41 7.83
N PHE A 357 -3.04 12.22 8.89
CA PHE A 357 -2.17 11.98 10.04
C PHE A 357 -2.90 11.22 11.17
N THR A 358 -3.89 10.37 10.84
CA THR A 358 -4.65 9.62 11.87
C THR A 358 -3.72 8.98 12.89
N HIS A 359 -3.72 9.54 14.07
CA HIS A 359 -3.24 8.89 15.27
C HIS A 359 -4.30 7.84 15.64
N ASN A 360 -4.02 6.57 15.44
CA ASN A 360 -4.90 5.54 15.99
C ASN A 360 -4.71 5.53 17.51
N ASN A 361 -5.67 6.13 18.24
CA ASN A 361 -5.89 5.86 19.65
C ASN A 361 -6.30 4.40 19.86
#